data_6afbba0b091ee6eaeb0c381ee05ecdfb
#
_entry.id   6afbba0b091ee6eaeb0c381ee05ecdfb
#
_cell.length_a   1.000
_cell.length_b   1.000
_cell.length_c   1.000
_cell.angle_alpha   90.00
_cell.angle_beta   90.00
_cell.angle_gamma   90.00
#
_symmetry.space_group_name_H-M   'P 1'
#
loop_
_entity.id
_entity.type
_entity.pdbx_description
1 polymer ?
#
loop_
_entity_poly.entity_id
_entity_poly.type
_entity_poly.pdbx_seq_one_letter_code
_entity_poly.pdbx_strand_id
1 'polypeptide(L)'
;TELGYNKGSFLEKIEQSSLGAMLKSKFGGWDEVLRQIAFGNLTILPFSDLRGYDTTFGEPDSYGEFPENTCVWITESQNLTSSLLKMGLQRIGDNTKVIIDGDYHQQIDLDVYAIDNGMIRASEVFRGNEIYGEVELQVVYRSRVAEIAELM
;
A
#
# COMPACT_ATOMS: atom_id res chain seq x y z
N THR A 1 -0.44 20.47 19.21
CA THR A 1 -1.46 19.42 19.45
C THR A 1 -1.07 18.21 18.63
N GLU A 2 -0.35 17.33 19.28
CA GLU A 2 0.11 16.05 18.77
C GLU A 2 -1.12 15.19 18.46
N LEU A 3 -1.39 14.97 17.19
CA LEU A 3 -2.15 13.81 16.74
C LEU A 3 -1.21 12.61 16.95
N GLY A 4 -1.08 12.20 18.20
CA GLY A 4 -0.38 11.01 18.59
C GLY A 4 -1.10 9.78 18.02
N TYR A 5 -0.77 9.42 16.81
CA TYR A 5 -1.05 8.09 16.30
C TYR A 5 -0.34 7.11 17.24
N ASN A 6 -1.10 6.39 18.05
CA ASN A 6 -0.53 5.40 18.93
C ASN A 6 0.05 4.27 18.06
N LYS A 7 1.36 4.35 17.77
CA LYS A 7 2.09 3.38 16.94
C LYS A 7 1.82 1.93 17.38
N GLY A 8 1.65 1.70 18.67
CA GLY A 8 1.30 0.38 19.21
C GLY A 8 -0.05 -0.11 18.70
N SER A 9 -1.09 0.72 18.78
CA SER A 9 -2.43 0.28 18.34
C SER A 9 -2.54 0.08 16.82
N PHE A 10 -1.74 0.78 16.01
CA PHE A 10 -1.68 0.58 14.57
C PHE A 10 -1.01 -0.76 14.22
N LEU A 11 0.15 -1.04 14.80
CA LEU A 11 0.86 -2.30 14.58
C LEU A 11 0.06 -3.51 15.08
N GLU A 12 -0.67 -3.39 16.19
CA GLU A 12 -1.60 -4.44 16.65
C GLU A 12 -2.72 -4.71 15.64
N LYS A 13 -3.28 -3.68 15.04
CA LYS A 13 -4.28 -3.83 13.98
C LYS A 13 -3.70 -4.50 12.73
N ILE A 14 -2.49 -4.09 12.33
CA ILE A 14 -1.79 -4.73 11.21
C ILE A 14 -1.51 -6.20 11.53
N GLU A 15 -1.06 -6.51 12.72
CA GLU A 15 -0.79 -7.89 13.13
C GLU A 15 -1.99 -8.82 12.96
N GLN A 16 -3.20 -8.31 13.22
CA GLN A 16 -4.45 -9.05 13.12
C GLN A 16 -5.05 -9.05 11.70
N SER A 17 -4.49 -8.28 10.78
CA SER A 17 -4.96 -8.17 9.40
C SER A 17 -4.41 -9.26 8.48
N SER A 18 -4.94 -9.34 7.26
CA SER A 18 -4.41 -10.18 6.18
C SER A 18 -2.96 -9.85 5.85
N LEU A 19 -2.60 -8.56 5.86
CA LEU A 19 -1.22 -8.11 5.70
C LEU A 19 -0.32 -8.66 6.81
N GLY A 20 -0.77 -8.61 8.06
CA GLY A 20 -0.03 -9.17 9.19
C GLY A 20 0.16 -10.68 9.09
N ALA A 21 -0.86 -11.42 8.64
CA ALA A 21 -0.75 -12.85 8.40
C ALA A 21 0.29 -13.17 7.32
N MET A 22 0.30 -12.41 6.23
CA MET A 22 1.28 -12.53 5.15
C MET A 22 2.70 -12.22 5.65
N LEU A 23 2.89 -11.14 6.39
CA LEU A 23 4.18 -10.75 6.96
C LEU A 23 4.71 -11.81 7.92
N LYS A 24 3.87 -12.33 8.84
CA LYS A 24 4.24 -13.44 9.73
C LYS A 24 4.73 -14.67 8.95
N SER A 25 4.03 -15.02 7.89
CA SER A 25 4.41 -16.16 7.03
C SER A 25 5.75 -15.93 6.34
N LYS A 26 6.02 -14.73 5.85
CA LYS A 26 7.25 -14.40 5.12
C LYS A 26 8.47 -14.24 6.01
N PHE A 27 8.30 -13.66 7.18
CA PHE A 27 9.39 -13.37 8.12
C PHE A 27 9.56 -14.44 9.22
N GLY A 28 8.67 -15.43 9.30
CA GLY A 28 8.75 -16.50 10.29
C GLY A 28 8.17 -16.17 11.66
N GLY A 29 7.39 -15.11 11.76
CA GLY A 29 6.68 -14.68 12.97
C GLY A 29 6.62 -13.17 13.14
N TRP A 30 5.72 -12.71 14.02
CA TRP A 30 5.53 -11.27 14.26
C TRP A 30 6.73 -10.61 14.94
N ASP A 31 7.42 -11.32 15.81
CA ASP A 31 8.62 -10.80 16.49
C ASP A 31 9.72 -10.44 15.48
N GLU A 32 9.85 -11.23 14.40
CA GLU A 32 10.79 -10.92 13.34
C GLU A 32 10.36 -9.72 12.51
N VAL A 33 9.08 -9.58 12.23
CA VAL A 33 8.50 -8.37 11.59
C VAL A 33 8.83 -7.13 12.40
N LEU A 34 8.60 -7.16 13.71
CA LEU A 34 8.93 -6.05 14.61
C LEU A 34 10.44 -5.74 14.64
N ARG A 35 11.28 -6.78 14.56
CA ARG A 35 12.74 -6.61 14.49
C ARG A 35 13.15 -5.92 13.19
N GLN A 36 12.57 -6.29 12.05
CA GLN A 36 12.85 -5.64 10.76
C GLN A 36 12.38 -4.17 10.75
N ILE A 37 11.27 -3.87 11.42
CA ILE A 37 10.83 -2.49 11.61
C ILE A 37 11.82 -1.72 12.48
N ALA A 38 12.28 -2.32 13.57
CA ALA A 38 13.25 -1.69 14.49
C ALA A 38 14.60 -1.41 13.82
N PHE A 39 15.02 -2.26 12.89
CA PHE A 39 16.25 -2.07 12.10
C PHE A 39 16.08 -1.12 10.90
N GLY A 40 14.86 -0.64 10.64
CA GLY A 40 14.59 0.22 9.48
C GLY A 40 14.53 -0.50 8.13
N ASN A 41 14.56 -1.83 8.12
CA ASN A 41 14.46 -2.63 6.88
C ASN A 41 13.02 -2.74 6.37
N LEU A 42 12.04 -2.51 7.22
CA LEU A 42 10.62 -2.55 6.92
C LEU A 42 9.93 -1.34 7.55
N THR A 43 9.16 -0.63 6.75
CA THR A 43 8.29 0.44 7.22
C THR A 43 6.86 0.15 6.79
N ILE A 44 5.91 0.25 7.71
CA ILE A 44 4.49 0.09 7.44
C ILE A 44 3.80 1.40 7.78
N LEU A 45 3.12 1.97 6.80
CA LEU A 45 2.46 3.26 6.90
C LEU A 45 1.01 3.19 6.40
N PRO A 46 0.04 3.77 7.12
CA PRO A 46 -1.25 4.03 6.54
C PRO A 46 -1.14 5.10 5.46
N PHE A 47 -1.89 4.96 4.37
CA PHE A 47 -1.80 5.90 3.24
C PHE A 47 -2.21 7.33 3.63
N SER A 48 -3.09 7.47 4.62
CA SER A 48 -3.48 8.77 5.20
C SER A 48 -2.30 9.56 5.75
N ASP A 49 -1.27 8.87 6.23
CA ASP A 49 -0.12 9.50 6.89
C ASP A 49 0.92 10.02 5.88
N LEU A 50 0.79 9.65 4.61
CA LEU A 50 1.67 10.16 3.55
C LEU A 50 1.61 11.69 3.39
N ARG A 51 0.50 12.32 3.77
CA ARG A 51 0.38 13.78 3.74
C ARG A 51 1.23 14.48 4.81
N GLY A 52 1.44 13.80 5.94
CA GLY A 52 2.20 14.30 7.08
C GLY A 52 3.50 13.54 7.29
N TYR A 53 3.91 12.72 6.32
CA TYR A 53 5.15 11.98 6.42
C TYR A 53 6.31 12.94 6.36
N ASP A 54 6.65 13.41 7.56
CA ASP A 54 7.89 14.08 7.83
C ASP A 54 8.95 13.00 7.99
N THR A 55 9.98 13.07 7.18
CA THR A 55 11.07 12.10 7.09
C THR A 55 11.94 12.07 8.33
N THR A 56 11.36 12.17 9.51
CA THR A 56 12.09 12.08 10.80
C THR A 56 12.80 10.72 11.01
N PHE A 57 12.76 9.83 10.04
CA PHE A 57 13.55 8.59 10.02
C PHE A 57 14.64 8.55 8.93
N GLY A 58 14.81 9.59 8.19
CA GLY A 58 15.91 9.81 7.26
C GLY A 58 16.33 11.27 7.34
N GLU A 59 17.56 11.56 7.07
CA GLU A 59 18.18 12.90 7.11
C GLU A 59 17.23 14.02 6.64
N PRO A 60 17.24 15.21 7.27
CA PRO A 60 16.26 16.28 7.05
C PRO A 60 16.22 16.91 5.66
N ASP A 61 17.02 16.45 4.72
CA ASP A 61 17.16 17.03 3.38
C ASP A 61 16.34 16.34 2.29
N SER A 62 15.68 15.23 2.57
CA SER A 62 14.78 14.61 1.59
C SER A 62 13.36 15.14 1.78
N TYR A 63 12.89 15.96 0.88
CA TYR A 63 11.56 16.60 0.83
C TYR A 63 10.36 15.63 0.89
N GLY A 64 10.32 14.71 1.85
CA GLY A 64 9.26 13.72 1.99
C GLY A 64 9.25 12.68 0.88
N GLU A 65 10.38 12.40 0.26
CA GLU A 65 10.56 11.32 -0.71
C GLU A 65 10.82 9.99 0.00
N PHE A 66 10.36 8.90 -0.61
CA PHE A 66 10.75 7.57 -0.17
C PHE A 66 12.25 7.36 -0.41
N PRO A 67 12.94 6.62 0.47
CA PRO A 67 14.35 6.33 0.27
C PRO A 67 14.60 5.67 -1.08
N GLU A 68 15.72 6.03 -1.71
CA GLU A 68 16.20 5.36 -2.92
C GLU A 68 16.49 3.86 -2.68
N ASN A 69 16.53 3.08 -3.74
CA ASN A 69 16.84 1.65 -3.70
C ASN A 69 15.88 0.84 -2.81
N THR A 70 14.64 1.26 -2.75
CA THR A 70 13.60 0.68 -1.89
C THR A 70 12.58 -0.09 -2.74
N CYS A 71 11.79 -0.91 -2.12
CA CYS A 71 10.58 -1.47 -2.70
C CYS A 71 9.39 -0.91 -1.94
N VAL A 72 8.55 -0.16 -2.62
CA VAL A 72 7.30 0.38 -2.07
C VAL A 72 6.15 -0.51 -2.53
N TRP A 73 5.35 -0.98 -1.58
CA TRP A 73 4.17 -1.77 -1.87
C TRP A 73 2.91 -1.05 -1.39
N ILE A 74 2.05 -0.68 -2.33
CA ILE A 74 0.77 -0.02 -2.09
C ILE A 74 -0.32 -1.09 -2.24
N THR A 75 -0.96 -1.44 -1.13
CA THR A 75 -2.02 -2.46 -1.09
C THR A 75 -3.40 -1.82 -1.06
N GLU A 76 -4.43 -2.58 -1.48
CA GLU A 76 -5.83 -2.13 -1.51
C GLU A 76 -6.02 -0.81 -2.29
N SER A 77 -5.27 -0.65 -3.36
CA SER A 77 -5.19 0.61 -4.11
C SER A 77 -6.47 0.97 -4.87
N GLN A 78 -7.44 0.04 -5.00
CA GLN A 78 -8.78 0.36 -5.48
C GLN A 78 -9.51 1.37 -4.58
N ASN A 79 -9.07 1.54 -3.33
CA ASN A 79 -9.62 2.50 -2.37
C ASN A 79 -8.92 3.86 -2.41
N LEU A 80 -8.09 4.13 -3.42
CA LEU A 80 -7.37 5.39 -3.60
C LEU A 80 -7.93 6.17 -4.77
N THR A 81 -8.16 7.46 -4.57
CA THR A 81 -8.43 8.40 -5.66
C THR A 81 -7.18 8.64 -6.50
N SER A 82 -7.33 9.11 -7.73
CA SER A 82 -6.21 9.45 -8.61
C SER A 82 -5.27 10.48 -7.98
N SER A 83 -5.81 11.44 -7.25
CA SER A 83 -5.02 12.47 -6.57
C SER A 83 -4.20 11.89 -5.41
N LEU A 84 -4.74 10.95 -4.65
CA LEU A 84 -4.04 10.31 -3.56
C LEU A 84 -2.93 9.41 -4.08
N LEU A 85 -3.22 8.54 -5.05
CA LEU A 85 -2.20 7.66 -5.63
C LEU A 85 -1.09 8.46 -6.31
N LYS A 86 -1.44 9.51 -7.07
CA LYS A 86 -0.47 10.43 -7.66
C LYS A 86 0.45 11.03 -6.60
N MET A 87 -0.10 11.49 -5.48
CA MET A 87 0.69 12.06 -4.38
C MET A 87 1.72 11.05 -3.83
N GLY A 88 1.33 9.79 -3.68
CA GLY A 88 2.26 8.72 -3.28
C GLY A 88 3.34 8.46 -4.32
N LEU A 89 2.95 8.34 -5.59
CA LEU A 89 3.88 8.04 -6.68
C LEU A 89 4.90 9.17 -6.93
N GLN A 90 4.51 10.44 -6.70
CA GLN A 90 5.42 11.58 -6.85
C GLN A 90 6.53 11.63 -5.78
N ARG A 91 6.47 10.79 -4.76
CA ARG A 91 7.47 10.70 -3.68
C ARG A 91 8.43 9.54 -3.86
N ILE A 92 8.33 8.81 -4.96
CA ILE A 92 9.19 7.68 -5.24
C ILE A 92 10.56 8.18 -5.69
N GLY A 93 11.59 7.81 -4.93
CA GLY A 93 12.98 8.13 -5.25
C GLY A 93 13.56 7.19 -6.32
N ASP A 94 14.77 7.49 -6.77
CA ASP A 94 15.47 6.74 -7.81
C ASP A 94 15.73 5.28 -7.40
N ASN A 95 15.81 4.39 -8.39
CA ASN A 95 16.03 2.94 -8.20
C ASN A 95 15.01 2.25 -7.28
N THR A 96 13.84 2.84 -7.09
CA THR A 96 12.77 2.29 -6.25
C THR A 96 11.77 1.55 -7.11
N LYS A 97 11.50 0.30 -6.73
CA LYS A 97 10.42 -0.49 -7.33
C LYS A 97 9.11 -0.20 -6.62
N VAL A 98 8.06 0.02 -7.39
CA VAL A 98 6.69 0.18 -6.85
C VAL A 98 5.85 -1.01 -7.27
N ILE A 99 5.17 -1.62 -6.31
CA ILE A 99 4.16 -2.64 -6.51
C ILE A 99 2.82 -2.04 -6.06
N ILE A 100 1.86 -2.03 -6.96
CA ILE A 100 0.49 -1.57 -6.68
C ILE A 100 -0.40 -2.79 -6.83
N ASP A 101 -1.11 -3.18 -5.77
CA ASP A 101 -2.11 -4.23 -5.85
C ASP A 101 -3.50 -3.70 -5.46
N GLY A 102 -4.50 -4.38 -5.96
CA GLY A 102 -5.90 -4.08 -5.68
C GLY A 102 -6.82 -4.89 -6.56
N ASP A 103 -8.09 -4.81 -6.27
CA ASP A 103 -9.13 -5.48 -7.03
C ASP A 103 -10.05 -4.42 -7.67
N TYR A 104 -10.08 -4.35 -8.99
CA TYR A 104 -10.92 -3.40 -9.74
C TYR A 104 -12.43 -3.61 -9.48
N HIS A 105 -12.82 -4.80 -9.05
CA HIS A 105 -14.21 -5.17 -8.81
C HIS A 105 -14.64 -4.99 -7.35
N GLN A 106 -13.70 -4.85 -6.43
CA GLN A 106 -13.97 -4.57 -5.03
C GLN A 106 -13.90 -3.08 -4.76
N GLN A 107 -15.05 -2.44 -4.75
CA GLN A 107 -15.16 -1.03 -4.35
C GLN A 107 -15.89 -0.96 -3.02
N ILE A 108 -15.18 -0.54 -1.98
CA ILE A 108 -15.75 -0.44 -0.62
C ILE A 108 -16.60 0.83 -0.49
N ASP A 109 -16.27 1.87 -1.23
CA ASP A 109 -16.99 3.16 -1.20
C ASP A 109 -17.34 3.57 -2.63
N LEU A 110 -18.51 3.12 -3.08
CA LEU A 110 -18.92 3.09 -4.48
C LEU A 110 -18.94 4.45 -5.17
N ASP A 111 -19.33 5.52 -4.46
CA ASP A 111 -19.64 6.80 -5.12
C ASP A 111 -18.39 7.61 -5.49
N VAL A 112 -17.35 7.57 -4.67
CA VAL A 112 -16.14 8.36 -4.90
C VAL A 112 -15.15 7.64 -5.81
N TYR A 113 -14.93 6.35 -5.59
CA TYR A 113 -13.90 5.58 -6.29
C TYR A 113 -14.37 5.01 -7.63
N ALA A 114 -15.68 4.91 -7.86
CA ALA A 114 -16.23 4.55 -9.17
C ALA A 114 -15.99 5.63 -10.23
N ILE A 115 -15.93 6.91 -9.80
CA ILE A 115 -15.73 8.07 -10.69
C ILE A 115 -14.24 8.41 -10.81
N ASP A 116 -13.45 8.26 -9.74
CA ASP A 116 -12.04 8.62 -9.68
C ASP A 116 -11.23 7.50 -8.99
N ASN A 117 -10.95 6.43 -9.73
CA ASN A 117 -10.11 5.33 -9.25
C ASN A 117 -8.66 5.54 -9.65
N GLY A 118 -7.79 5.71 -8.65
CA GLY A 118 -6.37 5.97 -8.85
C GLY A 118 -5.64 4.82 -9.52
N MET A 119 -6.00 3.57 -9.23
CA MET A 119 -5.37 2.38 -9.80
C MET A 119 -5.70 2.24 -11.29
N ILE A 120 -6.96 2.44 -11.69
CA ILE A 120 -7.37 2.45 -13.11
C ILE A 120 -6.64 3.59 -13.84
N ARG A 121 -6.62 4.77 -13.24
CA ARG A 121 -5.96 5.93 -13.84
C ARG A 121 -4.44 5.73 -13.99
N ALA A 122 -3.79 5.10 -13.01
CA ALA A 122 -2.37 4.75 -13.12
C ALA A 122 -2.12 3.76 -14.27
N SER A 123 -2.92 2.70 -14.39
CA SER A 123 -2.84 1.76 -15.51
C SER A 123 -2.95 2.48 -16.86
N GLU A 124 -3.93 3.36 -17.03
CA GLU A 124 -4.10 4.12 -18.28
C GLU A 124 -2.88 5.00 -18.62
N VAL A 125 -2.33 5.70 -17.62
CA VAL A 125 -1.24 6.67 -17.82
C VAL A 125 0.10 5.98 -18.06
N PHE A 126 0.37 4.88 -17.33
CA PHE A 126 1.66 4.19 -17.42
C PHE A 126 1.71 3.14 -18.53
N ARG A 127 0.56 2.69 -19.05
CA ARG A 127 0.49 1.65 -20.08
C ARG A 127 1.33 2.02 -21.29
N GLY A 128 2.18 1.09 -21.70
CA GLY A 128 3.12 1.28 -22.83
C GLY A 128 4.43 1.95 -22.47
N ASN A 129 4.62 2.35 -21.20
CA ASN A 129 5.91 2.82 -20.73
C ASN A 129 6.82 1.63 -20.39
N GLU A 130 8.11 1.71 -20.70
CA GLU A 130 9.08 0.63 -20.48
C GLU A 130 9.29 0.26 -19.01
N ILE A 131 8.99 1.20 -18.09
CA ILE A 131 9.09 0.96 -16.63
C ILE A 131 7.84 0.32 -16.03
N TYR A 132 6.80 0.08 -16.82
CA TYR A 132 5.49 -0.39 -16.33
C TYR A 132 5.17 -1.80 -16.82
N GLY A 133 4.63 -2.60 -15.92
CA GLY A 133 4.05 -3.90 -16.21
C GLY A 133 2.77 -4.11 -15.41
N GLU A 134 1.78 -4.73 -16.01
CA GLU A 134 0.48 -5.04 -15.40
C GLU A 134 0.20 -6.54 -15.54
N VAL A 135 -0.28 -7.15 -14.47
CA VAL A 135 -0.68 -8.55 -14.43
C VAL A 135 -2.04 -8.65 -13.77
N GLU A 136 -2.99 -9.26 -14.45
CA GLU A 136 -4.28 -9.60 -13.91
C GLU A 136 -4.29 -11.07 -13.47
N LEU A 137 -4.65 -11.31 -12.21
CA LEU A 137 -4.75 -12.65 -11.65
C LEU A 137 -6.11 -13.24 -12.02
N GLN A 138 -6.11 -14.30 -12.83
CA GLN A 138 -7.31 -14.94 -13.36
C GLN A 138 -7.96 -15.92 -12.38
N VAL A 139 -7.22 -16.39 -11.38
CA VAL A 139 -7.71 -17.42 -10.45
C VAL A 139 -7.97 -16.79 -9.10
N VAL A 140 -9.21 -16.81 -8.68
CA VAL A 140 -9.65 -16.33 -7.37
C VAL A 140 -9.72 -17.52 -6.42
N TYR A 141 -8.86 -17.54 -5.41
CA TYR A 141 -8.93 -18.53 -4.33
C TYR A 141 -9.76 -17.96 -3.18
N ARG A 142 -11.06 -18.13 -3.27
CA ARG A 142 -12.00 -17.70 -2.23
C ARG A 142 -12.76 -18.89 -1.63
N SER A 143 -13.36 -18.67 -0.47
CA SER A 143 -14.29 -19.66 0.08
C SER A 143 -15.55 -19.73 -0.80
N ARG A 144 -16.22 -20.88 -0.80
CA ARG A 144 -17.48 -21.06 -1.55
C ARG A 144 -18.57 -20.04 -1.17
N VAL A 145 -18.55 -19.58 0.07
CA VAL A 145 -19.47 -18.53 0.53
C VAL A 145 -19.16 -17.19 -0.13
N ALA A 146 -17.89 -16.86 -0.27
CA ALA A 146 -17.45 -15.62 -0.93
C ALA A 146 -17.76 -15.63 -2.43
N GLU A 147 -17.59 -16.79 -3.11
CA GLU A 147 -17.99 -16.96 -4.51
C GLU A 147 -19.49 -16.73 -4.74
N ILE A 148 -20.33 -17.25 -3.82
CA ILE A 148 -21.79 -17.07 -3.92
C ILE A 148 -22.15 -15.60 -3.61
N ALA A 149 -21.48 -14.98 -2.69
CA ALA A 149 -21.73 -13.58 -2.31
C ALA A 149 -21.43 -12.58 -3.45
N GLU A 150 -20.53 -12.93 -4.37
CA GLU A 150 -20.29 -12.12 -5.59
C GLU A 150 -21.48 -12.06 -6.55
N LEU A 151 -22.48 -12.93 -6.37
CA LEU A 151 -23.70 -12.94 -7.18
C LEU A 151 -24.79 -12.01 -6.60
N MET A 152 -24.55 -11.38 -5.48
CA MET A 152 -25.49 -10.45 -4.83
C MET A 152 -25.37 -9.05 -5.40
#